data_6948f366b217ae26b2302becab98e23f
#
_entry.id   6948f366b217ae26b2302becab98e23f
#
_cell.length_a   1.000
_cell.length_b   1.000
_cell.length_c   1.000
_cell.angle_alpha   90.00
_cell.angle_beta   90.00
_cell.angle_gamma   90.00
#
_symmetry.space_group_name_H-M   'P 1'
#
loop_
_entity.id
_entity.type
_entity.pdbx_description
1 polymer ?
#
loop_
_entity_poly.entity_id
_entity_poly.type
_entity_poly.pdbx_seq_one_letter_code
_entity_poly.pdbx_strand_id
1 'polypeptide(L)'
;MSRKVLGINIRKESVSAVLVKTSLRESRIDTHAYIPIPDSEEDPDNIQTALEALTRQIDPVGCDCVVSISADHFSYRILKVPFKETKKIRMVLPFELEPTIPFPVDDLVIDFIGLESDRPGDQTDLIAVAVPKSDLTPYIENLAAVKIDPEMITVSGLPSALLLARQADPGEDQLFLEINKSISTLFIVGNGRIKLLRSIPTPVAEDTRSGALGAFVRRTLAAYGELSRSDFQPLNIVMTGSGLNGANFDNDVAGVLDLPANRLNICDHLKIPIDDEDVNPWDPALMDSALSLAMVEIEGIGGLNFHKGQFAAKKLFVKHKKNWIKTGIFAAAVVVLLLFNLITNSYTLNKQLNHYDQQIRSIFQATFPKQKIVDPFQQMQINIKEAKKNTVAQSGTGPHLRSIDIINAISRSIPETITVDVTRMVISPETVLISGNTDTFNSVEDIKSNLEKINSFKRVTISSTNKNRSGNEIRFQLKVEL
;
A
#
# COMPACT_ATOMS: atom_id res chain seq x y z
N MET A 1 -19.58 -1.33 11.16
CA MET A 1 -20.10 -2.53 10.50
C MET A 1 -19.66 -3.72 11.31
N SER A 2 -20.56 -4.61 11.70
CA SER A 2 -20.18 -5.86 12.37
C SER A 2 -19.72 -6.88 11.32
N ARG A 3 -18.62 -7.56 11.58
CA ARG A 3 -18.11 -8.70 10.81
C ARG A 3 -18.60 -9.97 11.47
N LYS A 4 -18.96 -10.98 10.68
CA LYS A 4 -19.35 -12.30 11.16
C LYS A 4 -18.28 -13.29 10.77
N VAL A 5 -17.76 -14.04 11.73
CA VAL A 5 -16.77 -15.08 11.51
C VAL A 5 -17.30 -16.41 12.05
N LEU A 6 -17.30 -17.43 11.20
CA LEU A 6 -17.75 -18.77 11.51
C LEU A 6 -16.56 -19.71 11.56
N GLY A 7 -16.20 -20.17 12.77
CA GLY A 7 -15.23 -21.22 12.98
C GLY A 7 -15.91 -22.58 12.93
N ILE A 8 -15.41 -23.51 12.14
CA ILE A 8 -15.92 -24.88 12.00
C ILE A 8 -14.80 -25.88 12.24
N ASN A 9 -14.94 -26.73 13.21
CA ASN A 9 -14.01 -27.83 13.46
C ASN A 9 -14.64 -29.16 13.05
N ILE A 10 -14.07 -29.79 12.02
CA ILE A 10 -14.54 -31.08 11.48
C ILE A 10 -13.64 -32.20 12.01
N ARG A 11 -14.19 -33.03 12.84
CA ARG A 11 -13.56 -34.23 13.39
C ARG A 11 -14.19 -35.47 12.78
N LYS A 12 -13.56 -36.60 12.96
CA LYS A 12 -14.11 -37.89 12.52
C LYS A 12 -15.46 -38.20 13.19
N GLU A 13 -15.60 -37.83 14.46
CA GLU A 13 -16.75 -38.14 15.31
C GLU A 13 -17.74 -36.98 15.48
N SER A 14 -17.45 -35.78 14.97
CA SER A 14 -18.35 -34.63 15.18
C SER A 14 -17.95 -33.42 14.31
N VAL A 15 -18.92 -32.55 14.08
CA VAL A 15 -18.71 -31.20 13.59
C VAL A 15 -19.14 -30.21 14.66
N SER A 16 -18.25 -29.31 15.08
CA SER A 16 -18.58 -28.20 15.96
C SER A 16 -18.40 -26.87 15.25
N ALA A 17 -19.27 -25.91 15.50
CA ALA A 17 -19.17 -24.60 14.91
C ALA A 17 -19.57 -23.49 15.87
N VAL A 18 -18.89 -22.35 15.77
CA VAL A 18 -19.15 -21.14 16.55
C VAL A 18 -19.18 -19.94 15.64
N LEU A 19 -20.27 -19.19 15.68
CA LEU A 19 -20.44 -17.93 14.98
C LEU A 19 -20.14 -16.77 15.93
N VAL A 20 -19.10 -16.00 15.60
CA VAL A 20 -18.71 -14.80 16.34
C VAL A 20 -19.09 -13.56 15.54
N LYS A 21 -19.82 -12.66 16.19
CA LYS A 21 -20.02 -11.28 15.70
C LYS A 21 -18.98 -10.36 16.32
N THR A 22 -18.20 -9.72 15.48
CA THR A 22 -17.18 -8.77 15.96
C THR A 22 -17.44 -7.36 15.44
N SER A 23 -17.16 -6.38 16.28
CA SER A 23 -17.20 -4.95 16.00
C SER A 23 -15.87 -4.32 16.41
N LEU A 24 -15.69 -3.01 16.22
CA LEU A 24 -14.49 -2.29 16.66
C LEU A 24 -14.27 -2.30 18.19
N ARG A 25 -15.28 -2.65 18.96
CA ARG A 25 -15.24 -2.54 20.43
C ARG A 25 -15.35 -3.88 21.14
N GLU A 26 -15.99 -4.87 20.52
CA GLU A 26 -16.37 -6.10 21.20
C GLU A 26 -16.57 -7.25 20.20
N SER A 27 -16.18 -8.44 20.63
CA SER A 27 -16.53 -9.71 19.97
C SER A 27 -17.44 -10.50 20.89
N ARG A 28 -18.48 -11.14 20.34
CA ARG A 28 -19.43 -11.97 21.10
C ARG A 28 -19.84 -13.18 20.30
N ILE A 29 -20.16 -14.26 21.00
CA ILE A 29 -20.69 -15.48 20.42
C ILE A 29 -22.18 -15.26 20.13
N ASP A 30 -22.56 -15.33 18.85
CA ASP A 30 -23.94 -15.16 18.38
C ASP A 30 -24.71 -16.47 18.46
N THR A 31 -24.09 -17.56 18.03
CA THR A 31 -24.67 -18.92 18.12
C THR A 31 -23.57 -19.97 17.97
N HIS A 32 -23.85 -21.17 18.45
CA HIS A 32 -22.95 -22.30 18.34
C HIS A 32 -23.74 -23.60 18.14
N ALA A 33 -23.09 -24.62 17.58
CA ALA A 33 -23.69 -25.91 17.32
C ALA A 33 -22.69 -27.03 17.40
N TYR A 34 -23.13 -28.19 17.90
CA TYR A 34 -22.37 -29.43 17.94
C TYR A 34 -23.22 -30.54 17.29
N ILE A 35 -22.67 -31.15 16.25
CA ILE A 35 -23.35 -32.22 15.49
C ILE A 35 -22.49 -33.48 15.64
N PRO A 36 -22.93 -34.49 16.37
CA PRO A 36 -22.23 -35.76 16.44
C PRO A 36 -22.36 -36.52 15.12
N ILE A 37 -21.29 -37.15 14.69
CA ILE A 37 -21.27 -38.07 13.54
C ILE A 37 -21.31 -39.48 14.11
N PRO A 38 -22.33 -40.30 13.73
CA PRO A 38 -22.41 -41.70 14.19
C PRO A 38 -21.23 -42.52 13.69
N ASP A 39 -20.73 -43.45 14.53
CA ASP A 39 -19.73 -44.43 14.16
C ASP A 39 -20.30 -45.55 13.25
N SER A 40 -20.87 -45.16 12.10
CA SER A 40 -21.35 -46.13 11.11
C SER A 40 -20.31 -46.22 9.98
N GLU A 41 -19.69 -47.36 9.82
CA GLU A 41 -18.76 -47.62 8.70
C GLU A 41 -19.48 -47.66 7.33
N GLU A 42 -20.83 -47.60 7.30
CA GLU A 42 -21.63 -47.83 6.12
C GLU A 42 -22.02 -46.56 5.33
N ASP A 43 -21.78 -45.36 5.85
CA ASP A 43 -22.17 -44.12 5.18
C ASP A 43 -20.96 -43.20 4.90
N PRO A 44 -20.45 -43.18 3.66
CA PRO A 44 -19.37 -42.30 3.27
C PRO A 44 -19.73 -40.80 3.31
N ASP A 45 -21.04 -40.49 3.40
CA ASP A 45 -21.52 -39.09 3.36
C ASP A 45 -21.81 -38.50 4.75
N ASN A 46 -21.36 -39.18 5.82
CA ASN A 46 -21.60 -38.75 7.21
C ASN A 46 -21.19 -37.30 7.49
N ILE A 47 -20.07 -36.84 6.91
CA ILE A 47 -19.58 -35.44 7.07
C ILE A 47 -20.53 -34.47 6.36
N GLN A 48 -20.98 -34.79 5.16
CA GLN A 48 -21.92 -33.96 4.43
C GLN A 48 -23.23 -33.82 5.18
N THR A 49 -23.79 -34.91 5.67
CA THR A 49 -25.04 -34.94 6.48
C THR A 49 -24.86 -34.06 7.74
N ALA A 50 -23.74 -34.15 8.42
CA ALA A 50 -23.46 -33.34 9.60
C ALA A 50 -23.33 -31.83 9.25
N LEU A 51 -22.71 -31.50 8.12
CA LEU A 51 -22.59 -30.11 7.64
C LEU A 51 -23.98 -29.56 7.21
N GLU A 52 -24.82 -30.36 6.59
CA GLU A 52 -26.20 -29.98 6.30
C GLU A 52 -27.04 -29.73 7.57
N ALA A 53 -26.88 -30.59 8.59
CA ALA A 53 -27.52 -30.38 9.90
C ALA A 53 -26.99 -29.08 10.57
N LEU A 54 -25.70 -28.82 10.46
CA LEU A 54 -25.08 -27.59 10.96
C LEU A 54 -25.65 -26.34 10.29
N THR A 55 -25.79 -26.35 8.95
CA THR A 55 -26.28 -25.17 8.19
C THR A 55 -27.75 -24.89 8.41
N ARG A 56 -28.53 -25.85 8.95
CA ARG A 56 -29.90 -25.61 9.42
C ARG A 56 -29.95 -24.84 10.73
N GLN A 57 -28.88 -24.91 11.55
CA GLN A 57 -28.79 -24.20 12.83
C GLN A 57 -28.04 -22.86 12.69
N ILE A 58 -27.01 -22.80 11.83
CA ILE A 58 -26.17 -21.62 11.64
C ILE A 58 -26.14 -21.29 10.16
N ASP A 59 -26.64 -20.10 9.76
CA ASP A 59 -26.57 -19.62 8.38
C ASP A 59 -25.13 -19.12 8.07
N PRO A 60 -24.38 -19.79 7.16
CA PRO A 60 -23.04 -19.38 6.78
C PRO A 60 -23.01 -18.19 5.81
N VAL A 61 -24.15 -17.74 5.30
CA VAL A 61 -24.21 -16.70 4.28
C VAL A 61 -23.70 -15.36 4.82
N GLY A 62 -22.67 -14.82 4.17
CA GLY A 62 -22.07 -13.54 4.54
C GLY A 62 -21.10 -13.63 5.72
N CYS A 63 -20.76 -14.83 6.18
CA CYS A 63 -19.72 -15.06 7.16
C CYS A 63 -18.35 -15.31 6.50
N ASP A 64 -17.29 -14.93 7.19
CA ASP A 64 -15.94 -15.37 6.90
C ASP A 64 -15.77 -16.74 7.58
N CYS A 65 -15.64 -17.80 6.80
CA CYS A 65 -15.58 -19.16 7.34
C CYS A 65 -14.13 -19.62 7.47
N VAL A 66 -13.80 -20.19 8.63
CA VAL A 66 -12.49 -20.79 8.92
C VAL A 66 -12.71 -22.21 9.40
N VAL A 67 -12.00 -23.16 8.81
CA VAL A 67 -12.24 -24.59 9.03
C VAL A 67 -10.97 -25.26 9.54
N SER A 68 -11.10 -26.20 10.48
CA SER A 68 -10.04 -27.16 10.78
C SER A 68 -10.53 -28.58 10.50
N ILE A 69 -9.60 -29.42 10.07
CA ILE A 69 -9.83 -30.85 9.87
C ILE A 69 -8.89 -31.66 10.77
N SER A 70 -9.21 -32.93 10.94
CA SER A 70 -8.49 -33.81 11.86
C SER A 70 -6.99 -33.90 11.56
N ALA A 71 -6.17 -33.93 12.61
CA ALA A 71 -4.72 -33.85 12.53
C ALA A 71 -4.04 -35.09 11.90
N ASP A 72 -4.70 -36.20 11.78
CA ASP A 72 -4.19 -37.44 11.18
C ASP A 72 -4.08 -37.39 9.65
N HIS A 73 -4.78 -36.47 8.99
CA HIS A 73 -4.63 -36.24 7.56
C HIS A 73 -3.30 -35.58 7.20
N PHE A 74 -2.58 -35.05 8.18
CA PHE A 74 -1.38 -34.27 7.94
C PHE A 74 -0.09 -35.04 8.33
N SER A 75 0.94 -34.84 7.53
CA SER A 75 2.31 -35.24 7.83
C SER A 75 3.09 -34.04 8.36
N TYR A 76 3.84 -34.27 9.43
CA TYR A 76 4.64 -33.25 10.13
C TYR A 76 6.13 -33.57 10.05
N ARG A 77 6.95 -32.59 9.65
CA ARG A 77 8.43 -32.76 9.63
C ARG A 77 9.10 -31.49 10.14
N ILE A 78 10.07 -31.66 11.02
CA ILE A 78 10.96 -30.57 11.41
C ILE A 78 12.10 -30.53 10.41
N LEU A 79 12.29 -29.43 9.76
CA LEU A 79 13.28 -29.20 8.71
C LEU A 79 14.13 -27.98 9.02
N LYS A 80 15.35 -27.98 8.46
CA LYS A 80 16.27 -26.84 8.49
C LYS A 80 16.51 -26.38 7.06
N VAL A 81 16.20 -25.11 6.78
CA VAL A 81 16.37 -24.54 5.44
C VAL A 81 17.35 -23.37 5.49
N PRO A 82 18.22 -23.20 4.47
CA PRO A 82 19.21 -22.12 4.42
C PRO A 82 18.62 -20.80 3.93
N PHE A 83 17.40 -20.46 4.34
CA PHE A 83 16.70 -19.23 3.93
C PHE A 83 15.84 -18.70 5.07
N LYS A 84 15.75 -17.36 5.18
CA LYS A 84 14.83 -16.64 6.10
C LYS A 84 13.57 -16.15 5.42
N GLU A 85 13.64 -15.88 4.13
CA GLU A 85 12.52 -15.34 3.38
C GLU A 85 11.44 -16.39 3.13
N THR A 86 10.22 -16.15 3.60
CA THR A 86 9.06 -17.03 3.42
C THR A 86 8.88 -17.50 1.97
N LYS A 87 9.11 -16.61 1.00
CA LYS A 87 8.98 -16.93 -0.43
C LYS A 87 10.01 -17.97 -0.88
N LYS A 88 11.27 -17.84 -0.46
CA LYS A 88 12.34 -18.80 -0.78
C LYS A 88 12.11 -20.13 -0.08
N ILE A 89 11.68 -20.09 1.20
CA ILE A 89 11.31 -21.29 1.94
C ILE A 89 10.23 -22.07 1.18
N ARG A 90 9.14 -21.41 0.76
CA ARG A 90 8.05 -22.05 -0.01
C ARG A 90 8.52 -22.70 -1.32
N MET A 91 9.55 -22.17 -1.95
CA MET A 91 10.08 -22.73 -3.21
C MET A 91 10.91 -23.98 -2.99
N VAL A 92 11.64 -24.09 -1.88
CA VAL A 92 12.52 -25.24 -1.60
C VAL A 92 11.82 -26.34 -0.81
N LEU A 93 10.77 -25.99 -0.08
CA LEU A 93 10.08 -26.90 0.83
C LEU A 93 9.59 -28.21 0.18
N PRO A 94 9.05 -28.24 -1.06
CA PRO A 94 8.70 -29.49 -1.74
C PRO A 94 9.89 -30.42 -1.91
N PHE A 95 11.04 -29.92 -2.31
CA PHE A 95 12.25 -30.72 -2.53
C PHE A 95 12.83 -31.28 -1.21
N GLU A 96 12.77 -30.52 -0.14
CA GLU A 96 13.21 -30.97 1.20
C GLU A 96 12.27 -32.01 1.81
N LEU A 97 11.00 -32.00 1.44
CA LEU A 97 10.01 -32.95 1.92
C LEU A 97 9.98 -34.26 1.14
N GLU A 98 10.29 -34.23 -0.17
CA GLU A 98 10.19 -35.38 -1.08
C GLU A 98 10.83 -36.66 -0.54
N PRO A 99 12.08 -36.65 0.03
CA PRO A 99 12.69 -37.86 0.57
C PRO A 99 12.08 -38.36 1.89
N THR A 100 11.21 -37.58 2.53
CA THR A 100 10.70 -37.82 3.88
C THR A 100 9.24 -38.21 3.96
N ILE A 101 8.49 -38.05 2.88
CA ILE A 101 7.04 -38.30 2.79
C ILE A 101 6.78 -39.35 1.70
N PRO A 102 5.89 -40.36 1.97
CA PRO A 102 5.62 -41.46 1.04
C PRO A 102 4.67 -41.10 -0.11
N PHE A 103 4.49 -39.79 -0.43
CA PHE A 103 3.61 -39.29 -1.48
C PHE A 103 4.42 -38.40 -2.41
N PRO A 104 4.11 -38.38 -3.73
CA PRO A 104 4.65 -37.38 -4.63
C PRO A 104 4.35 -35.96 -4.15
N VAL A 105 5.33 -35.08 -4.15
CA VAL A 105 5.16 -33.69 -3.66
C VAL A 105 4.14 -32.88 -4.48
N ASP A 106 3.96 -33.24 -5.75
CA ASP A 106 2.95 -32.63 -6.61
C ASP A 106 1.52 -32.96 -6.18
N ASP A 107 1.31 -34.04 -5.44
CA ASP A 107 0.02 -34.46 -4.89
C ASP A 107 -0.24 -33.91 -3.48
N LEU A 108 0.64 -33.08 -2.97
CA LEU A 108 0.54 -32.51 -1.65
C LEU A 108 0.15 -31.03 -1.68
N VAL A 109 -0.54 -30.59 -0.64
CA VAL A 109 -0.62 -29.18 -0.25
C VAL A 109 0.29 -28.99 0.97
N ILE A 110 1.26 -28.08 0.85
CA ILE A 110 2.32 -27.93 1.86
C ILE A 110 2.27 -26.50 2.43
N ASP A 111 2.39 -26.40 3.75
CA ASP A 111 2.61 -25.14 4.46
C ASP A 111 3.59 -25.34 5.62
N PHE A 112 4.01 -24.28 6.30
CA PHE A 112 4.98 -24.38 7.37
C PHE A 112 4.79 -23.35 8.47
N ILE A 113 5.26 -23.67 9.66
CA ILE A 113 5.44 -22.78 10.80
C ILE A 113 6.93 -22.58 11.01
N GLY A 114 7.39 -21.31 10.99
CA GLY A 114 8.79 -21.02 11.33
C GLY A 114 9.07 -21.23 12.82
N LEU A 115 10.15 -21.91 13.12
CA LEU A 115 10.69 -22.03 14.46
C LEU A 115 11.74 -20.94 14.68
N GLU A 116 11.90 -20.51 15.93
CA GLU A 116 12.99 -19.59 16.26
C GLU A 116 14.30 -20.36 16.27
N SER A 117 15.29 -19.88 15.55
CA SER A 117 16.65 -20.40 15.66
C SER A 117 17.42 -19.55 16.66
N ASP A 118 17.78 -20.11 17.79
CA ASP A 118 18.67 -19.48 18.79
C ASP A 118 20.10 -19.27 18.27
N ARG A 119 20.35 -19.65 17.01
CA ARG A 119 21.68 -19.59 16.41
C ARG A 119 21.79 -18.40 15.45
N PRO A 120 22.86 -17.58 15.55
CA PRO A 120 23.17 -16.59 14.54
C PRO A 120 23.55 -17.31 13.22
N GLY A 121 22.72 -17.22 12.21
CA GLY A 121 22.95 -17.81 10.89
C GLY A 121 21.82 -17.51 9.93
N ASP A 122 22.01 -17.81 8.66
CA ASP A 122 20.99 -17.65 7.61
C ASP A 122 20.04 -18.86 7.51
N GLN A 123 20.07 -19.78 8.47
CA GLN A 123 19.21 -20.95 8.51
C GLN A 123 17.94 -20.68 9.30
N THR A 124 16.84 -21.27 8.87
CA THR A 124 15.55 -21.26 9.58
C THR A 124 15.14 -22.68 9.89
N ASP A 125 14.88 -22.94 11.16
CA ASP A 125 14.22 -24.16 11.59
C ASP A 125 12.71 -23.98 11.40
N LEU A 126 12.00 -25.01 10.92
CA LEU A 126 10.58 -24.94 10.67
C LEU A 126 9.87 -26.29 10.83
N ILE A 127 8.59 -26.25 11.12
CA ILE A 127 7.69 -27.40 11.04
C ILE A 127 7.01 -27.34 9.67
N ALA A 128 7.38 -28.21 8.78
CA ALA A 128 6.68 -28.41 7.53
C ALA A 128 5.47 -29.31 7.76
N VAL A 129 4.33 -28.92 7.21
CA VAL A 129 3.09 -29.67 7.34
C VAL A 129 2.53 -29.88 5.93
N ALA A 130 2.21 -31.12 5.61
CA ALA A 130 1.73 -31.51 4.30
C ALA A 130 0.48 -32.37 4.41
N VAL A 131 -0.47 -32.17 3.49
CA VAL A 131 -1.69 -32.98 3.37
C VAL A 131 -1.85 -33.45 1.92
N PRO A 132 -2.19 -34.74 1.69
CA PRO A 132 -2.53 -35.21 0.36
C PRO A 132 -3.74 -34.47 -0.20
N LYS A 133 -3.70 -34.11 -1.48
CA LYS A 133 -4.85 -33.48 -2.16
C LYS A 133 -6.06 -34.40 -2.16
N SER A 134 -5.86 -35.73 -2.26
CA SER A 134 -6.90 -36.75 -2.12
C SER A 134 -7.68 -36.65 -0.82
N ASP A 135 -6.98 -36.37 0.29
CA ASP A 135 -7.61 -36.29 1.61
C ASP A 135 -8.31 -34.95 1.83
N LEU A 136 -7.81 -33.89 1.21
CA LEU A 136 -8.38 -32.55 1.34
C LEU A 136 -9.61 -32.33 0.45
N THR A 137 -9.64 -32.93 -0.74
CA THR A 137 -10.70 -32.74 -1.74
C THR A 137 -12.09 -33.05 -1.20
N PRO A 138 -12.37 -34.19 -0.53
CA PRO A 138 -13.71 -34.50 -0.01
C PRO A 138 -14.23 -33.45 0.97
N TYR A 139 -13.36 -32.90 1.83
CA TYR A 139 -13.76 -31.83 2.76
C TYR A 139 -14.17 -30.55 2.02
N ILE A 140 -13.41 -30.18 0.99
CA ILE A 140 -13.72 -28.98 0.18
C ILE A 140 -15.04 -29.18 -0.59
N GLU A 141 -15.25 -30.36 -1.17
CA GLU A 141 -16.49 -30.69 -1.90
C GLU A 141 -17.71 -30.69 -0.97
N ASN A 142 -17.61 -31.30 0.21
CA ASN A 142 -18.69 -31.30 1.20
C ASN A 142 -19.03 -29.90 1.71
N LEU A 143 -18.00 -29.05 1.95
CA LEU A 143 -18.19 -27.66 2.33
C LEU A 143 -18.84 -26.85 1.20
N ALA A 144 -18.43 -27.08 -0.04
CA ALA A 144 -19.01 -26.41 -1.21
C ALA A 144 -20.46 -26.79 -1.44
N ALA A 145 -20.84 -28.07 -1.19
CA ALA A 145 -22.22 -28.56 -1.29
C ALA A 145 -23.17 -27.79 -0.36
N VAL A 146 -22.72 -27.40 0.82
CA VAL A 146 -23.46 -26.56 1.76
C VAL A 146 -23.18 -25.05 1.63
N LYS A 147 -22.57 -24.63 0.51
CA LYS A 147 -22.26 -23.22 0.18
C LYS A 147 -21.28 -22.55 1.14
N ILE A 148 -20.45 -23.31 1.80
CA ILE A 148 -19.32 -22.84 2.60
C ILE A 148 -18.07 -22.85 1.73
N ASP A 149 -17.44 -21.66 1.59
CA ASP A 149 -16.14 -21.50 0.92
C ASP A 149 -15.19 -20.88 1.93
N PRO A 150 -14.32 -21.68 2.58
CA PRO A 150 -13.53 -21.24 3.70
C PRO A 150 -12.40 -20.28 3.26
N GLU A 151 -12.08 -19.31 4.09
CA GLU A 151 -10.90 -18.45 3.92
C GLU A 151 -9.62 -19.21 4.26
N MET A 152 -9.72 -20.16 5.20
CA MET A 152 -8.62 -20.97 5.68
C MET A 152 -9.11 -22.38 6.02
N ILE A 153 -8.30 -23.38 5.65
CA ILE A 153 -8.40 -24.74 6.16
C ILE A 153 -7.09 -25.05 6.90
N THR A 154 -7.19 -25.49 8.16
CA THR A 154 -6.04 -25.73 9.02
C THR A 154 -6.18 -27.03 9.81
N VAL A 155 -5.18 -27.31 10.66
CA VAL A 155 -5.11 -28.50 11.52
C VAL A 155 -5.92 -28.28 12.81
N SER A 156 -6.73 -29.26 13.21
CA SER A 156 -7.45 -29.23 14.50
C SER A 156 -6.48 -29.04 15.67
N GLY A 157 -6.86 -28.19 16.62
CA GLY A 157 -6.04 -27.81 17.78
C GLY A 157 -5.04 -26.69 17.51
N LEU A 158 -4.59 -26.48 16.27
CA LEU A 158 -3.61 -25.43 15.96
C LEU A 158 -4.09 -24.02 16.32
N PRO A 159 -5.33 -23.60 16.01
CA PRO A 159 -5.83 -22.29 16.41
C PRO A 159 -5.80 -22.07 17.92
N SER A 160 -6.21 -23.06 18.70
CA SER A 160 -6.16 -23.00 20.17
C SER A 160 -4.73 -22.90 20.69
N ALA A 161 -3.80 -23.65 20.09
CA ALA A 161 -2.38 -23.58 20.42
C ALA A 161 -1.76 -22.21 20.09
N LEU A 162 -2.18 -21.58 18.98
CA LEU A 162 -1.73 -20.24 18.60
C LEU A 162 -2.23 -19.16 19.57
N LEU A 163 -3.49 -19.26 20.01
CA LEU A 163 -4.04 -18.35 21.03
C LEU A 163 -3.31 -18.50 22.36
N LEU A 164 -3.09 -19.74 22.81
CA LEU A 164 -2.32 -20.01 24.03
C LEU A 164 -0.89 -19.48 23.91
N ALA A 165 -0.22 -19.73 22.79
CA ALA A 165 1.13 -19.24 22.55
C ALA A 165 1.23 -17.73 22.69
N ARG A 166 0.23 -17.00 22.20
CA ARG A 166 0.21 -15.54 22.26
C ARG A 166 0.04 -14.97 23.67
N GLN A 167 -0.55 -15.77 24.55
CA GLN A 167 -0.87 -15.37 25.93
C GLN A 167 0.15 -15.89 26.95
N ALA A 168 0.97 -16.88 26.56
CA ALA A 168 2.00 -17.46 27.43
C ALA A 168 3.05 -16.39 27.80
N ASP A 169 3.42 -16.35 29.07
CA ASP A 169 4.49 -15.49 29.53
C ASP A 169 5.84 -15.87 28.92
N PRO A 170 6.72 -14.90 28.66
CA PRO A 170 8.05 -15.17 28.13
C PRO A 170 8.83 -16.11 29.06
N GLY A 171 9.33 -17.24 28.52
CA GLY A 171 10.10 -18.24 29.25
C GLY A 171 9.27 -19.40 29.79
N GLU A 172 7.95 -19.37 29.70
CA GLU A 172 7.08 -20.46 30.07
C GLU A 172 6.83 -21.40 28.90
N ASP A 173 7.28 -22.63 29.03
CA ASP A 173 7.00 -23.71 28.09
C ASP A 173 5.83 -24.56 28.62
N GLN A 174 4.81 -24.75 27.78
CA GLN A 174 3.59 -25.47 28.11
C GLN A 174 3.32 -26.61 27.13
N LEU A 175 2.66 -27.64 27.57
CA LEU A 175 2.05 -28.63 26.70
C LEU A 175 0.61 -28.24 26.44
N PHE A 176 0.19 -28.30 25.19
CA PHE A 176 -1.22 -28.24 24.84
C PHE A 176 -1.62 -29.53 24.15
N LEU A 177 -2.70 -30.11 24.60
CA LEU A 177 -3.22 -31.37 24.10
C LEU A 177 -4.71 -31.25 23.77
N GLU A 178 -5.03 -31.32 22.49
CA GLU A 178 -6.42 -31.50 22.06
C GLU A 178 -6.72 -33.01 22.00
N ILE A 179 -7.58 -33.49 22.88
CA ILE A 179 -7.92 -34.89 23.01
C ILE A 179 -9.29 -35.14 22.40
N ASN A 180 -9.36 -35.89 21.32
CA ASN A 180 -10.61 -36.30 20.68
C ASN A 180 -10.77 -37.82 20.81
N LYS A 181 -11.90 -38.38 20.37
CA LYS A 181 -12.15 -39.83 20.53
C LYS A 181 -11.14 -40.71 19.83
N SER A 182 -10.74 -40.35 18.62
CA SER A 182 -9.87 -41.18 17.77
C SER A 182 -8.43 -40.66 17.70
N ILE A 183 -8.26 -39.35 17.61
CA ILE A 183 -6.96 -38.69 17.38
C ILE A 183 -6.81 -37.52 18.36
N SER A 184 -5.69 -37.47 19.03
CA SER A 184 -5.23 -36.35 19.85
C SER A 184 -4.15 -35.58 19.14
N THR A 185 -4.07 -34.27 19.35
CA THR A 185 -3.03 -33.42 18.79
C THR A 185 -2.21 -32.82 19.92
N LEU A 186 -0.92 -33.07 19.93
CA LEU A 186 0.02 -32.54 20.92
C LEU A 186 0.76 -31.34 20.32
N PHE A 187 0.84 -30.27 21.09
CA PHE A 187 1.65 -29.10 20.81
C PHE A 187 2.63 -28.87 21.98
N ILE A 188 3.82 -28.44 21.64
CA ILE A 188 4.73 -27.77 22.56
C ILE A 188 4.64 -26.28 22.25
N VAL A 189 4.27 -25.51 23.24
CA VAL A 189 4.11 -24.04 23.14
C VAL A 189 5.10 -23.39 24.09
N GLY A 190 5.86 -22.42 23.61
CA GLY A 190 6.80 -21.70 24.45
C GLY A 190 7.34 -20.45 23.75
N ASN A 191 7.69 -19.43 24.55
CA ASN A 191 8.13 -18.13 24.04
C ASN A 191 7.16 -17.49 23.04
N GLY A 192 5.85 -17.65 23.26
CA GLY A 192 4.83 -17.11 22.37
C GLY A 192 4.69 -17.83 21.03
N ARG A 193 5.23 -19.05 20.87
CA ARG A 193 5.28 -19.79 19.61
C ARG A 193 5.03 -21.28 19.77
N ILE A 194 4.68 -21.92 18.66
CA ILE A 194 4.59 -23.38 18.59
C ILE A 194 5.97 -23.93 18.24
N LYS A 195 6.47 -24.80 19.09
CA LYS A 195 7.77 -25.45 18.94
C LYS A 195 7.67 -26.88 18.38
N LEU A 196 6.53 -27.55 18.61
CA LEU A 196 6.22 -28.88 18.09
C LEU A 196 4.72 -28.98 17.81
N LEU A 197 4.40 -29.76 16.80
CA LEU A 197 3.04 -30.19 16.45
C LEU A 197 3.11 -31.67 16.06
N ARG A 198 2.27 -32.50 16.68
CA ARG A 198 2.23 -33.95 16.41
C ARG A 198 0.83 -34.52 16.63
N SER A 199 0.35 -35.36 15.71
CA SER A 199 -0.84 -36.17 15.94
C SER A 199 -0.48 -37.44 16.68
N ILE A 200 -1.34 -37.86 17.59
CA ILE A 200 -1.20 -39.03 18.43
C ILE A 200 -2.51 -39.82 18.39
N PRO A 201 -2.51 -41.14 18.14
CA PRO A 201 -3.74 -41.91 18.24
C PRO A 201 -4.25 -41.90 19.70
N THR A 202 -5.53 -41.64 19.86
CA THR A 202 -6.18 -41.69 21.17
C THR A 202 -6.54 -43.14 21.49
N PRO A 203 -6.06 -43.70 22.61
CA PRO A 203 -6.37 -45.06 22.98
C PRO A 203 -7.86 -45.24 23.30
N VAL A 204 -8.44 -46.31 22.81
CA VAL A 204 -9.89 -46.57 22.92
C VAL A 204 -10.29 -47.15 24.28
N ALA A 205 -9.42 -48.00 24.86
CA ALA A 205 -9.69 -48.70 26.14
C ALA A 205 -9.68 -47.68 27.30
N GLU A 206 -10.79 -47.44 27.93
CA GLU A 206 -10.97 -46.42 28.98
C GLU A 206 -10.03 -46.63 30.17
N ASP A 207 -9.89 -47.87 30.64
CA ASP A 207 -9.07 -48.19 31.83
C ASP A 207 -7.57 -47.90 31.67
N THR A 208 -7.05 -47.91 30.43
CA THR A 208 -5.62 -47.71 30.14
C THR A 208 -5.35 -46.44 29.36
N ARG A 209 -6.39 -45.68 29.05
CA ARG A 209 -6.37 -44.56 28.12
C ARG A 209 -5.39 -43.44 28.56
N SER A 210 -5.49 -43.04 29.85
CA SER A 210 -4.63 -42.00 30.42
C SER A 210 -3.16 -42.43 30.44
N GLY A 211 -2.90 -43.68 30.86
CA GLY A 211 -1.55 -44.26 30.90
C GLY A 211 -0.91 -44.38 29.52
N ALA A 212 -1.66 -44.87 28.54
CA ALA A 212 -1.18 -44.99 27.16
C ALA A 212 -0.95 -43.61 26.50
N LEU A 213 -1.85 -42.68 26.68
CA LEU A 213 -1.70 -41.32 26.19
C LEU A 213 -0.50 -40.61 26.81
N GLY A 214 -0.34 -40.71 28.14
CA GLY A 214 0.82 -40.20 28.86
C GLY A 214 2.15 -40.82 28.38
N ALA A 215 2.16 -42.14 28.04
CA ALA A 215 3.33 -42.76 27.46
C ALA A 215 3.68 -42.23 26.06
N PHE A 216 2.70 -41.93 25.22
CA PHE A 216 2.92 -41.27 23.93
C PHE A 216 3.48 -39.84 24.09
N VAL A 217 2.91 -39.06 25.01
CA VAL A 217 3.40 -37.72 25.34
C VAL A 217 4.86 -37.80 25.83
N ARG A 218 5.17 -38.60 26.83
CA ARG A 218 6.56 -38.77 27.33
C ARG A 218 7.56 -39.14 26.24
N ARG A 219 7.20 -40.10 25.36
CA ARG A 219 8.03 -40.49 24.22
C ARG A 219 8.28 -39.32 23.25
N THR A 220 7.25 -38.52 23.02
CA THR A 220 7.38 -37.33 22.16
C THR A 220 8.26 -36.26 22.79
N LEU A 221 8.12 -36.03 24.08
CA LEU A 221 8.98 -35.09 24.82
C LEU A 221 10.46 -35.52 24.82
N ALA A 222 10.72 -36.81 25.06
CA ALA A 222 12.09 -37.34 24.98
C ALA A 222 12.71 -37.15 23.60
N ALA A 223 11.96 -37.48 22.53
CA ALA A 223 12.42 -37.26 21.16
C ALA A 223 12.62 -35.75 20.83
N TYR A 224 11.77 -34.88 21.37
CA TYR A 224 11.93 -33.43 21.19
C TYR A 224 13.17 -32.92 21.93
N GLY A 225 13.44 -33.35 23.15
CA GLY A 225 14.64 -33.00 23.90
C GLY A 225 15.93 -33.37 23.16
N GLU A 226 15.99 -34.56 22.54
CA GLU A 226 17.12 -34.97 21.71
C GLU A 226 17.28 -34.07 20.45
N LEU A 227 16.18 -33.73 19.75
CA LEU A 227 16.19 -32.90 18.56
C LEU A 227 16.59 -31.47 18.86
N SER A 228 16.01 -30.88 19.91
CA SER A 228 16.24 -29.48 20.29
C SER A 228 17.57 -29.29 21.02
N ARG A 229 18.19 -30.36 21.52
CA ARG A 229 19.37 -30.34 22.41
C ARG A 229 19.16 -29.43 23.62
N SER A 230 17.93 -29.31 24.08
CA SER A 230 17.53 -28.55 25.26
C SER A 230 16.88 -29.49 26.27
N ASP A 231 17.14 -29.25 27.55
CA ASP A 231 16.42 -29.88 28.63
C ASP A 231 15.05 -29.23 28.77
N PHE A 232 14.12 -29.64 27.89
CA PHE A 232 12.78 -29.10 27.85
C PHE A 232 11.95 -29.66 29.00
N GLN A 233 11.52 -28.79 29.89
CA GLN A 233 10.65 -29.12 31.01
C GLN A 233 9.40 -28.24 30.97
N PRO A 234 8.24 -28.76 30.53
CA PRO A 234 6.99 -28.02 30.53
C PRO A 234 6.52 -27.75 31.96
N LEU A 235 5.99 -26.52 32.17
CA LEU A 235 5.47 -26.14 33.49
C LEU A 235 4.11 -26.75 33.79
N ASN A 236 3.29 -26.96 32.77
CA ASN A 236 1.92 -27.46 32.89
C ASN A 236 1.45 -28.10 31.57
N ILE A 237 0.32 -28.76 31.64
CA ILE A 237 -0.42 -29.25 30.47
C ILE A 237 -1.81 -28.58 30.41
N VAL A 238 -2.13 -27.98 29.28
CA VAL A 238 -3.46 -27.48 28.99
C VAL A 238 -4.17 -28.44 28.06
N MET A 239 -5.40 -28.80 28.39
CA MET A 239 -6.16 -29.81 27.64
C MET A 239 -7.53 -29.30 27.21
N THR A 240 -7.97 -29.73 26.03
CA THR A 240 -9.32 -29.52 25.48
C THR A 240 -9.73 -30.73 24.64
N GLY A 241 -10.96 -30.71 24.14
CA GLY A 241 -11.45 -31.67 23.16
C GLY A 241 -12.50 -32.65 23.66
N SER A 242 -13.26 -33.22 22.72
CA SER A 242 -14.40 -34.12 22.97
C SER A 242 -14.03 -35.40 23.70
N GLY A 243 -12.76 -35.73 23.76
CA GLY A 243 -12.24 -36.90 24.48
C GLY A 243 -12.00 -36.69 25.97
N LEU A 244 -12.18 -35.49 26.51
CA LEU A 244 -12.10 -35.21 27.96
C LEU A 244 -13.33 -35.68 28.75
N ASN A 245 -14.16 -36.53 28.16
CA ASN A 245 -15.33 -37.10 28.83
C ASN A 245 -14.91 -38.00 29.97
N GLY A 246 -15.34 -37.67 31.19
CA GLY A 246 -15.04 -38.37 32.42
C GLY A 246 -14.56 -37.42 33.52
N ALA A 247 -15.08 -37.56 34.71
CA ALA A 247 -14.88 -36.59 35.79
C ALA A 247 -13.40 -36.37 36.22
N ASN A 248 -12.47 -37.26 35.84
CA ASN A 248 -11.08 -37.21 36.33
C ASN A 248 -10.03 -37.50 35.25
N PHE A 249 -10.39 -37.62 33.99
CA PHE A 249 -9.45 -38.00 32.93
C PHE A 249 -8.26 -37.05 32.78
N ASP A 250 -8.49 -35.76 32.93
CA ASP A 250 -7.45 -34.74 32.95
C ASP A 250 -6.48 -34.88 34.11
N ASN A 251 -7.01 -35.18 35.32
CA ASN A 251 -6.20 -35.46 36.50
C ASN A 251 -5.38 -36.76 36.38
N ASP A 252 -5.97 -37.78 35.76
CA ASP A 252 -5.29 -39.03 35.50
C ASP A 252 -4.11 -38.85 34.52
N VAL A 253 -4.31 -38.08 33.44
CA VAL A 253 -3.22 -37.74 32.50
C VAL A 253 -2.16 -36.87 33.18
N ALA A 254 -2.56 -35.91 34.01
CA ALA A 254 -1.66 -35.08 34.79
C ALA A 254 -0.81 -35.91 35.73
N GLY A 255 -1.43 -36.84 36.47
CA GLY A 255 -0.72 -37.76 37.37
C GLY A 255 0.26 -38.67 36.65
N VAL A 256 -0.06 -39.16 35.45
CA VAL A 256 0.85 -39.95 34.63
C VAL A 256 2.04 -39.15 34.15
N LEU A 257 1.85 -37.87 33.84
CA LEU A 257 2.91 -36.99 33.32
C LEU A 257 3.70 -36.28 34.42
N ASP A 258 3.21 -36.28 35.63
CA ASP A 258 3.73 -35.51 36.77
C ASP A 258 3.75 -34.01 36.49
N LEU A 259 2.66 -33.52 35.88
CA LEU A 259 2.51 -32.11 35.49
C LEU A 259 1.15 -31.56 35.96
N PRO A 260 1.09 -30.32 36.42
CA PRO A 260 -0.19 -29.63 36.67
C PRO A 260 -1.04 -29.62 35.40
N ALA A 261 -2.34 -29.97 35.51
CA ALA A 261 -3.26 -29.99 34.37
C ALA A 261 -4.30 -28.87 34.49
N ASN A 262 -4.59 -28.21 33.39
CA ASN A 262 -5.64 -27.21 33.29
C ASN A 262 -6.53 -27.55 32.06
N ARG A 263 -7.83 -27.35 32.21
CA ARG A 263 -8.74 -27.37 31.05
C ARG A 263 -8.71 -26.03 30.38
N LEU A 264 -8.65 -26.04 29.05
CA LEU A 264 -8.79 -24.82 28.25
C LEU A 264 -10.23 -24.32 28.36
N ASN A 265 -10.42 -23.04 28.52
CA ASN A 265 -11.68 -22.33 28.35
C ASN A 265 -11.39 -21.00 27.66
N ILE A 266 -11.46 -20.98 26.34
CA ILE A 266 -11.17 -19.80 25.51
C ILE A 266 -12.19 -18.68 25.77
N CYS A 267 -13.46 -19.05 26.02
CA CYS A 267 -14.52 -18.09 26.27
C CYS A 267 -14.23 -17.25 27.51
N ASP A 268 -13.91 -17.89 28.63
CA ASP A 268 -13.56 -17.21 29.90
C ASP A 268 -12.24 -16.44 29.77
N HIS A 269 -11.28 -17.04 29.11
CA HIS A 269 -9.92 -16.49 28.95
C HIS A 269 -9.92 -15.19 28.16
N LEU A 270 -10.69 -15.14 27.06
CA LEU A 270 -10.85 -13.95 26.23
C LEU A 270 -12.02 -13.05 26.67
N LYS A 271 -12.77 -13.46 27.72
CA LYS A 271 -13.95 -12.75 28.23
C LYS A 271 -14.97 -12.44 27.14
N ILE A 272 -15.28 -13.45 26.34
CA ILE A 272 -16.21 -13.32 25.22
C ILE A 272 -17.63 -13.64 25.72
N PRO A 273 -18.59 -12.69 25.68
CA PRO A 273 -19.96 -12.97 26.07
C PRO A 273 -20.66 -13.89 25.08
N ILE A 274 -21.58 -14.72 25.60
CA ILE A 274 -22.42 -15.66 24.84
C ILE A 274 -23.83 -15.10 24.82
N ASP A 275 -24.42 -14.90 23.63
CA ASP A 275 -25.78 -14.31 23.49
C ASP A 275 -26.92 -15.31 23.79
N ASP A 276 -26.70 -16.61 23.66
CA ASP A 276 -27.74 -17.66 23.65
C ASP A 276 -27.48 -18.80 24.66
N GLU A 277 -26.84 -18.48 25.78
CA GLU A 277 -26.39 -19.45 26.79
C GLU A 277 -27.54 -20.25 27.43
N ASP A 278 -28.71 -19.61 27.56
CA ASP A 278 -29.91 -20.24 28.17
C ASP A 278 -30.55 -21.30 27.30
N VAL A 279 -30.38 -21.24 25.97
CA VAL A 279 -31.02 -22.15 24.98
C VAL A 279 -30.09 -23.31 24.66
N ASN A 280 -28.80 -23.07 24.61
CA ASN A 280 -27.78 -24.06 24.24
C ASN A 280 -26.57 -23.94 25.16
N PRO A 281 -26.40 -24.81 26.17
CA PRO A 281 -25.35 -24.69 27.16
C PRO A 281 -23.96 -24.79 26.52
N TRP A 282 -23.10 -23.87 26.89
CA TRP A 282 -21.71 -23.84 26.43
C TRP A 282 -20.89 -24.94 27.07
N ASP A 283 -20.27 -25.80 26.27
CA ASP A 283 -19.27 -26.76 26.71
C ASP A 283 -17.91 -26.43 26.07
N PRO A 284 -16.95 -25.91 26.86
CA PRO A 284 -15.62 -25.57 26.32
C PRO A 284 -14.92 -26.74 25.63
N ALA A 285 -15.05 -27.97 26.15
CA ALA A 285 -14.41 -29.14 25.57
C ALA A 285 -14.87 -29.44 24.15
N LEU A 286 -16.12 -29.09 23.81
CA LEU A 286 -16.70 -29.29 22.49
C LEU A 286 -16.52 -28.08 21.57
N MET A 287 -16.57 -26.85 22.11
CA MET A 287 -16.68 -25.60 21.35
C MET A 287 -15.38 -24.82 21.20
N ASP A 288 -14.41 -24.95 22.12
CA ASP A 288 -13.20 -24.12 22.16
C ASP A 288 -12.39 -24.19 20.86
N SER A 289 -12.30 -25.37 20.23
CA SER A 289 -11.58 -25.50 18.96
C SER A 289 -12.24 -24.69 17.83
N ALA A 290 -13.59 -24.68 17.78
CA ALA A 290 -14.33 -23.89 16.80
C ALA A 290 -14.30 -22.39 17.13
N LEU A 291 -14.37 -22.01 18.41
CA LEU A 291 -14.20 -20.63 18.86
C LEU A 291 -12.82 -20.11 18.53
N SER A 292 -11.78 -20.90 18.80
CA SER A 292 -10.38 -20.55 18.50
C SER A 292 -10.17 -20.25 17.02
N LEU A 293 -10.80 -21.01 16.11
CA LEU A 293 -10.76 -20.74 14.66
C LEU A 293 -11.30 -19.36 14.34
N ALA A 294 -12.46 -19.00 14.88
CA ALA A 294 -13.06 -17.70 14.67
C ALA A 294 -12.17 -16.57 15.25
N MET A 295 -11.59 -16.77 16.42
CA MET A 295 -10.77 -15.77 17.08
C MET A 295 -9.44 -15.54 16.39
N VAL A 296 -8.77 -16.59 15.91
CA VAL A 296 -7.52 -16.46 15.12
C VAL A 296 -7.75 -15.63 13.86
N GLU A 297 -8.88 -15.83 13.19
CA GLU A 297 -9.27 -15.02 12.01
C GLU A 297 -9.61 -13.57 12.37
N ILE A 298 -10.32 -13.35 13.48
CA ILE A 298 -10.66 -11.99 13.96
C ILE A 298 -9.42 -11.21 14.35
N GLU A 299 -8.50 -11.84 15.06
CA GLU A 299 -7.26 -11.21 15.55
C GLU A 299 -6.15 -11.17 14.48
N GLY A 300 -6.36 -11.78 13.32
CA GLY A 300 -5.39 -11.83 12.23
C GLY A 300 -4.13 -12.60 12.58
N ILE A 301 -4.25 -13.64 13.41
CA ILE A 301 -3.11 -14.49 13.80
C ILE A 301 -2.78 -15.41 12.63
N GLY A 302 -1.58 -15.25 12.08
CA GLY A 302 -1.09 -16.09 11.00
C GLY A 302 -0.88 -17.55 11.45
N GLY A 303 -1.28 -18.51 10.60
CA GLY A 303 -1.13 -19.93 10.85
C GLY A 303 -1.01 -20.72 9.55
N LEU A 304 -1.10 -22.04 9.65
CA LEU A 304 -1.15 -22.94 8.49
C LEU A 304 -2.46 -22.73 7.74
N ASN A 305 -2.37 -22.65 6.42
CA ASN A 305 -3.54 -22.61 5.55
C ASN A 305 -3.34 -23.56 4.36
N PHE A 306 -4.19 -24.57 4.25
CA PHE A 306 -4.19 -25.55 3.17
C PHE A 306 -5.21 -25.25 2.08
N HIS A 307 -6.05 -24.23 2.25
CA HIS A 307 -6.98 -23.74 1.23
C HIS A 307 -6.28 -22.75 0.29
N LYS A 308 -5.31 -23.26 -0.48
CA LYS A 308 -4.47 -22.47 -1.39
C LYS A 308 -4.14 -23.23 -2.67
N GLY A 309 -3.47 -22.59 -3.61
CA GLY A 309 -3.15 -23.17 -4.92
C GLY A 309 -4.42 -23.46 -5.71
N GLN A 310 -4.60 -24.70 -6.15
CA GLN A 310 -5.80 -25.14 -6.90
C GLN A 310 -7.08 -25.04 -6.08
N PHE A 311 -6.99 -25.09 -4.75
CA PHE A 311 -8.09 -25.00 -3.82
C PHE A 311 -8.36 -23.57 -3.33
N ALA A 312 -7.55 -22.60 -3.74
CA ALA A 312 -7.72 -21.23 -3.28
C ALA A 312 -9.14 -20.72 -3.52
N ALA A 313 -9.71 -20.07 -2.53
CA ALA A 313 -11.06 -19.52 -2.58
C ALA A 313 -11.25 -18.68 -3.85
N LYS A 314 -12.20 -19.04 -4.67
CA LYS A 314 -12.62 -18.24 -5.84
C LYS A 314 -13.23 -16.89 -5.45
N LYS A 315 -13.50 -16.71 -4.16
CA LYS A 315 -14.14 -15.53 -3.56
C LYS A 315 -13.28 -14.26 -3.51
N LEU A 316 -11.97 -14.32 -3.65
CA LEU A 316 -11.14 -13.11 -3.64
C LEU A 316 -11.69 -12.03 -4.59
N PHE A 317 -12.23 -12.42 -5.74
CA PHE A 317 -12.89 -11.51 -6.67
C PHE A 317 -14.30 -11.06 -6.23
N VAL A 318 -15.08 -11.90 -5.56
CA VAL A 318 -16.48 -11.62 -5.20
C VAL A 318 -16.57 -10.81 -3.91
N LYS A 319 -15.75 -11.12 -2.91
CA LYS A 319 -15.71 -10.42 -1.61
C LYS A 319 -15.22 -8.96 -1.78
N HIS A 320 -14.21 -8.76 -2.63
CA HIS A 320 -13.75 -7.43 -2.97
C HIS A 320 -14.70 -6.68 -3.93
N LYS A 321 -15.50 -7.37 -4.75
CA LYS A 321 -16.44 -6.74 -5.69
C LYS A 321 -17.40 -5.79 -4.97
N LYS A 322 -17.95 -6.16 -3.81
CA LYS A 322 -18.87 -5.32 -3.03
C LYS A 322 -18.18 -4.10 -2.42
N ASN A 323 -16.93 -4.24 -2.00
CA ASN A 323 -16.12 -3.12 -1.52
C ASN A 323 -15.59 -2.28 -2.69
N TRP A 324 -15.20 -2.91 -3.80
CA TRP A 324 -14.77 -2.22 -5.01
C TRP A 324 -15.90 -1.41 -5.65
N ILE A 325 -17.16 -1.93 -5.60
CA ILE A 325 -18.33 -1.17 -6.06
C ILE A 325 -18.54 0.07 -5.18
N LYS A 326 -18.44 -0.03 -3.85
CA LYS A 326 -18.53 1.13 -2.95
C LYS A 326 -17.41 2.15 -3.16
N THR A 327 -16.17 1.67 -3.31
CA THR A 327 -15.02 2.52 -3.63
C THR A 327 -15.15 3.14 -5.03
N GLY A 328 -15.66 2.39 -6.00
CA GLY A 328 -15.96 2.87 -7.35
C GLY A 328 -17.04 3.96 -7.37
N ILE A 329 -18.13 3.80 -6.61
CA ILE A 329 -19.19 4.81 -6.46
C ILE A 329 -18.62 6.07 -5.80
N PHE A 330 -17.80 5.93 -4.75
CA PHE A 330 -17.15 7.07 -4.10
C PHE A 330 -16.18 7.80 -5.04
N ALA A 331 -15.36 7.07 -5.78
CA ALA A 331 -14.46 7.63 -6.79
C ALA A 331 -15.24 8.35 -7.91
N ALA A 332 -16.34 7.75 -8.39
CA ALA A 332 -17.21 8.38 -9.37
C ALA A 332 -17.85 9.68 -8.84
N ALA A 333 -18.29 9.70 -7.58
CA ALA A 333 -18.82 10.90 -6.93
C ALA A 333 -17.77 12.01 -6.84
N VAL A 334 -16.53 11.69 -6.50
CA VAL A 334 -15.41 12.66 -6.48
C VAL A 334 -15.15 13.21 -7.88
N VAL A 335 -15.14 12.36 -8.91
CA VAL A 335 -14.96 12.82 -10.31
C VAL A 335 -16.09 13.74 -10.75
N VAL A 336 -17.33 13.42 -10.41
CA VAL A 336 -18.49 14.28 -10.70
C VAL A 336 -18.36 15.63 -10.01
N LEU A 337 -17.94 15.68 -8.75
CA LEU A 337 -17.71 16.93 -8.02
C LEU A 337 -16.58 17.77 -8.64
N LEU A 338 -15.50 17.13 -9.10
CA LEU A 338 -14.41 17.82 -9.79
C LEU A 338 -14.87 18.40 -11.13
N LEU A 339 -15.64 17.63 -11.91
CA LEU A 339 -16.22 18.12 -13.17
C LEU A 339 -17.19 19.27 -12.92
N PHE A 340 -18.03 19.17 -11.90
CA PHE A 340 -18.94 20.26 -11.52
C PHE A 340 -18.17 21.53 -11.13
N ASN A 341 -17.10 21.39 -10.34
CA ASN A 341 -16.21 22.49 -9.98
C ASN A 341 -15.58 23.15 -11.22
N LEU A 342 -15.05 22.34 -12.16
CA LEU A 342 -14.47 22.83 -13.41
C LEU A 342 -15.50 23.59 -14.26
N ILE A 343 -16.71 23.07 -14.39
CA ILE A 343 -17.80 23.71 -15.14
C ILE A 343 -18.19 25.03 -14.49
N THR A 344 -18.36 25.06 -13.17
CA THR A 344 -18.72 26.26 -12.42
C THR A 344 -17.62 27.32 -12.52
N ASN A 345 -16.36 26.92 -12.39
CA ASN A 345 -15.22 27.82 -12.51
C ASN A 345 -15.10 28.39 -13.95
N SER A 346 -15.28 27.54 -14.96
CA SER A 346 -15.28 27.95 -16.35
C SER A 346 -16.44 28.94 -16.65
N TYR A 347 -17.63 28.68 -16.13
CA TYR A 347 -18.78 29.56 -16.27
C TYR A 347 -18.56 30.92 -15.61
N THR A 348 -18.05 30.97 -14.38
CA THR A 348 -17.75 32.20 -13.65
C THR A 348 -16.65 33.01 -14.36
N LEU A 349 -15.60 32.32 -14.83
CA LEU A 349 -14.50 32.96 -15.56
C LEU A 349 -14.96 33.55 -16.88
N ASN A 350 -15.79 32.85 -17.66
CA ASN A 350 -16.38 33.37 -18.89
C ASN A 350 -17.29 34.59 -18.65
N LYS A 351 -18.05 34.56 -17.55
CA LYS A 351 -18.89 35.70 -17.17
C LYS A 351 -18.05 36.93 -16.81
N GLN A 352 -16.93 36.74 -16.10
CA GLN A 352 -15.99 37.82 -15.80
C GLN A 352 -15.30 38.36 -17.06
N LEU A 353 -14.84 37.47 -17.95
CA LEU A 353 -14.24 37.87 -19.23
C LEU A 353 -15.21 38.71 -20.06
N ASN A 354 -16.46 38.29 -20.22
CA ASN A 354 -17.47 39.04 -20.94
C ASN A 354 -17.75 40.42 -20.30
N HIS A 355 -17.74 40.49 -18.97
CA HIS A 355 -17.90 41.74 -18.25
C HIS A 355 -16.74 42.70 -18.49
N TYR A 356 -15.50 42.24 -18.42
CA TYR A 356 -14.32 43.04 -18.74
C TYR A 356 -14.27 43.46 -20.20
N ASP A 357 -14.68 42.61 -21.13
CA ASP A 357 -14.72 42.91 -22.55
C ASP A 357 -15.76 44.03 -22.83
N GLN A 358 -16.90 43.98 -22.15
CA GLN A 358 -17.90 45.08 -22.23
C GLN A 358 -17.36 46.40 -21.65
N GLN A 359 -16.64 46.35 -20.53
CA GLN A 359 -16.02 47.56 -19.95
C GLN A 359 -14.96 48.13 -20.88
N ILE A 360 -14.09 47.31 -21.46
CA ILE A 360 -13.08 47.76 -22.42
C ILE A 360 -13.74 48.41 -23.64
N ARG A 361 -14.80 47.79 -24.19
CA ARG A 361 -15.56 48.33 -25.31
C ARG A 361 -16.22 49.67 -24.96
N SER A 362 -16.82 49.80 -23.78
CA SER A 362 -17.46 51.04 -23.34
C SER A 362 -16.44 52.17 -23.15
N ILE A 363 -15.29 51.91 -22.56
CA ILE A 363 -14.18 52.86 -22.38
C ILE A 363 -13.64 53.30 -23.76
N PHE A 364 -13.44 52.34 -24.67
CA PHE A 364 -12.98 52.64 -26.03
C PHE A 364 -13.96 53.53 -26.77
N GLN A 365 -15.26 53.21 -26.69
CA GLN A 365 -16.33 53.95 -27.36
C GLN A 365 -16.48 55.38 -26.80
N ALA A 366 -16.30 55.53 -25.48
CA ALA A 366 -16.32 56.87 -24.85
C ALA A 366 -15.12 57.73 -25.27
N THR A 367 -13.95 57.08 -25.50
CA THR A 367 -12.72 57.79 -25.87
C THR A 367 -12.60 58.05 -27.36
N PHE A 368 -13.11 57.13 -28.21
CA PHE A 368 -13.02 57.21 -29.67
C PHE A 368 -14.39 56.97 -30.35
N PRO A 369 -15.36 57.90 -30.25
CA PRO A 369 -16.76 57.69 -30.65
C PRO A 369 -16.98 57.49 -32.15
N LYS A 370 -16.00 57.80 -32.98
CA LYS A 370 -16.12 57.72 -34.47
C LYS A 370 -15.38 56.49 -35.05
N GLN A 371 -14.69 55.66 -34.23
CA GLN A 371 -13.95 54.54 -34.75
C GLN A 371 -14.76 53.26 -34.65
N LYS A 372 -14.72 52.41 -35.70
CA LYS A 372 -15.34 51.08 -35.70
C LYS A 372 -14.51 50.13 -34.80
N ILE A 373 -15.18 49.52 -33.84
CA ILE A 373 -14.54 48.60 -32.89
C ILE A 373 -14.28 47.25 -33.59
N VAL A 374 -13.00 46.85 -33.71
CA VAL A 374 -12.57 45.56 -34.21
C VAL A 374 -11.83 44.81 -33.08
N ASP A 375 -10.78 45.40 -32.57
CA ASP A 375 -10.05 44.96 -31.38
C ASP A 375 -9.73 46.19 -30.54
N PRO A 376 -10.53 46.47 -29.49
CA PRO A 376 -10.41 47.72 -28.73
C PRO A 376 -9.05 47.86 -28.03
N PHE A 377 -8.43 46.72 -27.63
CA PHE A 377 -7.13 46.75 -26.94
C PHE A 377 -5.98 47.12 -27.88
N GLN A 378 -5.90 46.47 -29.03
CA GLN A 378 -4.89 46.81 -30.05
C GLN A 378 -5.08 48.20 -30.61
N GLN A 379 -6.34 48.57 -30.90
CA GLN A 379 -6.65 49.91 -31.40
C GLN A 379 -6.27 51.00 -30.40
N MET A 380 -6.51 50.78 -29.08
CA MET A 380 -6.12 51.73 -28.06
C MET A 380 -4.60 51.88 -27.96
N GLN A 381 -3.85 50.76 -28.04
CA GLN A 381 -2.38 50.80 -28.07
C GLN A 381 -1.84 51.60 -29.26
N ILE A 382 -2.43 51.42 -30.44
CA ILE A 382 -2.02 52.14 -31.65
C ILE A 382 -2.31 53.62 -31.47
N ASN A 383 -3.52 53.98 -31.04
CA ASN A 383 -3.92 55.37 -30.82
C ASN A 383 -3.05 56.06 -29.75
N ILE A 384 -2.68 55.38 -28.66
CA ILE A 384 -1.77 55.89 -27.64
C ILE A 384 -0.37 56.12 -28.23
N LYS A 385 0.12 55.19 -29.06
CA LYS A 385 1.41 55.32 -29.74
C LYS A 385 1.43 56.51 -30.70
N GLU A 386 0.35 56.74 -31.47
CA GLU A 386 0.21 57.85 -32.36
C GLU A 386 0.06 59.18 -31.60
N ALA A 387 -0.73 59.20 -30.51
CA ALA A 387 -0.84 60.39 -29.67
C ALA A 387 0.50 60.79 -29.05
N LYS A 388 1.29 59.82 -28.53
CA LYS A 388 2.65 60.07 -28.04
C LYS A 388 3.56 60.62 -29.13
N LYS A 389 3.48 60.06 -30.34
CA LYS A 389 4.30 60.55 -31.48
C LYS A 389 3.96 61.97 -31.89
N ASN A 390 2.68 62.31 -31.89
CA ASN A 390 2.19 63.65 -32.22
C ASN A 390 2.48 64.65 -31.09
N THR A 391 2.44 64.26 -29.84
CA THR A 391 2.77 65.13 -28.69
C THR A 391 4.28 65.44 -28.64
N VAL A 392 5.13 64.48 -29.00
CA VAL A 392 6.57 64.71 -29.13
C VAL A 392 6.92 65.64 -30.29
N ALA A 393 6.08 65.67 -31.36
CA ALA A 393 6.27 66.55 -32.47
C ALA A 393 5.78 68.02 -32.20
N GLN A 394 4.90 68.25 -31.23
CA GLN A 394 4.35 69.58 -30.89
C GLN A 394 4.90 70.21 -29.61
N SER A 395 5.47 69.47 -28.71
CA SER A 395 6.05 70.00 -27.47
C SER A 395 7.57 70.16 -27.60
N GLY A 396 7.96 71.38 -28.10
CA GLY A 396 9.38 71.79 -28.13
C GLY A 396 9.99 72.03 -26.74
N THR A 397 9.75 71.17 -25.74
CA THR A 397 10.28 71.32 -24.38
C THR A 397 10.74 69.95 -23.85
N GLY A 398 11.82 69.47 -24.43
CA GLY A 398 12.66 68.40 -23.85
C GLY A 398 14.14 68.85 -24.00
N PRO A 399 15.09 68.28 -23.28
CA PRO A 399 16.50 68.64 -23.33
C PRO A 399 17.20 68.12 -24.62
N HIS A 400 16.47 68.20 -25.75
CA HIS A 400 17.06 67.89 -27.05
C HIS A 400 17.56 69.20 -27.68
N LEU A 401 18.87 69.28 -27.89
CA LEU A 401 19.49 70.36 -28.67
C LEU A 401 18.79 70.55 -29.99
N ARG A 402 18.35 71.78 -30.25
CA ARG A 402 17.72 72.11 -31.57
C ARG A 402 18.77 71.96 -32.66
N SER A 403 18.39 71.49 -33.84
CA SER A 403 19.31 71.28 -34.93
C SER A 403 20.16 72.53 -35.23
N ILE A 404 19.53 73.75 -35.02
CA ILE A 404 20.26 75.02 -35.20
C ILE A 404 21.34 75.20 -34.13
N ASP A 405 21.12 74.78 -32.90
CA ASP A 405 22.12 74.86 -31.78
C ASP A 405 23.31 73.93 -32.03
N ILE A 406 23.03 72.73 -32.61
CA ILE A 406 24.08 71.75 -33.01
C ILE A 406 24.92 72.34 -34.13
N ILE A 407 24.31 72.92 -35.18
CA ILE A 407 25.05 73.51 -36.29
C ILE A 407 25.89 74.72 -35.80
N ASN A 408 25.35 75.53 -34.92
CA ASN A 408 26.09 76.67 -34.35
C ASN A 408 27.23 76.24 -33.50
N ALA A 409 27.08 75.20 -32.71
CA ALA A 409 28.18 74.62 -31.88
C ALA A 409 29.30 74.04 -32.75
N ILE A 410 28.96 73.31 -33.81
CA ILE A 410 29.92 72.77 -34.77
C ILE A 410 30.66 73.89 -35.47
N SER A 411 29.95 74.92 -35.99
CA SER A 411 30.53 76.07 -36.73
C SER A 411 31.50 76.86 -35.86
N ARG A 412 31.17 77.07 -34.58
CA ARG A 412 32.05 77.81 -33.62
C ARG A 412 33.26 77.06 -33.17
N SER A 413 33.26 75.73 -33.24
CA SER A 413 34.36 74.93 -32.75
C SER A 413 35.51 74.72 -33.75
N ILE A 414 35.25 75.06 -35.01
CA ILE A 414 36.25 74.95 -36.08
C ILE A 414 36.96 76.31 -36.23
N PRO A 415 38.31 76.40 -35.97
CA PRO A 415 39.08 77.64 -36.12
C PRO A 415 39.12 78.06 -37.57
N GLU A 416 39.20 79.41 -37.79
CA GLU A 416 39.28 80.00 -39.14
C GLU A 416 40.55 79.61 -39.92
N THR A 417 41.57 79.04 -39.19
CA THR A 417 42.80 78.55 -39.79
C THR A 417 42.66 77.19 -40.51
N ILE A 418 41.51 76.51 -40.36
CA ILE A 418 41.26 75.23 -41.01
C ILE A 418 40.23 75.46 -42.12
N THR A 419 40.59 75.25 -43.36
CA THR A 419 39.72 75.30 -44.49
C THR A 419 38.87 73.98 -44.52
N VAL A 420 37.57 74.11 -44.26
CA VAL A 420 36.62 73.04 -44.33
C VAL A 420 35.40 73.39 -45.13
N ASP A 421 35.04 72.53 -46.04
CA ASP A 421 33.79 72.62 -46.83
C ASP A 421 32.91 71.40 -46.46
N VAL A 422 31.77 71.70 -45.80
CA VAL A 422 30.81 70.64 -45.36
C VAL A 422 29.79 70.47 -46.50
N THR A 423 29.88 69.34 -47.17
CA THR A 423 29.03 68.97 -48.32
C THR A 423 27.71 68.32 -47.87
N ARG A 424 27.66 67.69 -46.72
CA ARG A 424 26.45 67.04 -46.23
C ARG A 424 26.48 66.93 -44.70
N MET A 425 25.39 67.28 -44.05
CA MET A 425 25.16 67.09 -42.65
C MET A 425 23.77 66.42 -42.43
N VAL A 426 23.75 65.34 -41.68
CA VAL A 426 22.50 64.62 -41.32
C VAL A 426 22.43 64.59 -39.79
N ILE A 427 21.40 65.25 -39.26
CA ILE A 427 21.14 65.32 -37.82
C ILE A 427 20.01 64.40 -37.49
N SER A 428 20.28 63.41 -36.62
CA SER A 428 19.34 62.47 -36.02
C SER A 428 19.26 62.75 -34.51
N PRO A 429 18.27 62.22 -33.80
CA PRO A 429 18.10 62.46 -32.35
C PRO A 429 19.30 62.06 -31.49
N GLU A 430 20.09 61.10 -31.92
CA GLU A 430 21.23 60.58 -31.16
C GLU A 430 22.57 60.75 -31.86
N THR A 431 22.57 61.10 -33.17
CA THR A 431 23.84 61.16 -33.93
C THR A 431 23.78 62.25 -34.98
N VAL A 432 24.95 62.88 -35.23
CA VAL A 432 25.17 63.77 -36.35
C VAL A 432 26.23 63.18 -37.28
N LEU A 433 25.95 63.05 -38.55
CA LEU A 433 26.88 62.65 -39.59
C LEU A 433 27.29 63.87 -40.39
N ILE A 434 28.59 64.18 -40.40
CA ILE A 434 29.17 65.34 -41.13
C ILE A 434 30.09 64.77 -42.21
N SER A 435 29.83 65.16 -43.44
CA SER A 435 30.73 64.84 -44.57
C SER A 435 31.20 66.13 -45.22
N GLY A 436 32.47 66.21 -45.53
CA GLY A 436 33.06 67.39 -46.13
C GLY A 436 34.43 67.16 -46.72
N ASN A 437 35.06 68.24 -47.17
CA ASN A 437 36.41 68.26 -47.70
C ASN A 437 37.28 69.23 -46.86
N THR A 438 38.58 68.91 -46.73
CA THR A 438 39.58 69.78 -46.08
C THR A 438 40.94 69.61 -46.77
N ASP A 439 41.90 70.40 -46.41
CA ASP A 439 43.20 70.47 -47.09
C ASP A 439 44.18 69.35 -46.69
N THR A 440 44.18 68.90 -45.43
CA THR A 440 45.12 67.88 -44.96
C THR A 440 44.46 66.84 -44.05
N PHE A 441 45.13 65.66 -43.87
CA PHE A 441 44.67 64.63 -42.91
C PHE A 441 44.77 65.17 -41.49
N ASN A 442 45.71 66.01 -41.15
CA ASN A 442 45.86 66.60 -39.81
C ASN A 442 44.70 67.54 -39.51
N SER A 443 44.18 68.27 -40.53
CA SER A 443 42.96 69.11 -40.40
C SER A 443 41.72 68.30 -40.00
N VAL A 444 41.58 67.03 -40.46
CA VAL A 444 40.47 66.17 -40.07
C VAL A 444 40.56 65.77 -38.59
N GLU A 445 41.79 65.46 -38.11
CA GLU A 445 42.06 65.15 -36.71
C GLU A 445 41.85 66.34 -35.79
N ASP A 446 42.24 67.53 -36.23
CA ASP A 446 42.02 68.78 -35.52
C ASP A 446 40.54 69.14 -35.44
N ILE A 447 39.75 68.93 -36.53
CA ILE A 447 38.29 69.08 -36.52
C ILE A 447 37.65 68.12 -35.52
N LYS A 448 38.05 66.82 -35.52
CA LYS A 448 37.59 65.82 -34.56
C LYS A 448 37.87 66.26 -33.12
N SER A 449 39.15 66.63 -32.83
CA SER A 449 39.59 67.06 -31.50
C SER A 449 38.85 68.30 -31.00
N ASN A 450 38.54 69.25 -31.89
CA ASN A 450 37.77 70.43 -31.51
C ASN A 450 36.27 70.14 -31.29
N LEU A 451 35.72 69.23 -32.04
CA LEU A 451 34.32 68.76 -31.81
C LEU A 451 34.17 67.96 -30.52
N GLU A 452 35.20 67.18 -30.12
CA GLU A 452 35.23 66.45 -28.87
C GLU A 452 35.26 67.35 -27.60
N LYS A 453 35.67 68.59 -27.73
CA LYS A 453 35.69 69.60 -26.64
C LYS A 453 34.28 70.14 -26.34
N ILE A 454 33.28 69.88 -27.16
CA ILE A 454 31.94 70.38 -26.97
C ILE A 454 31.20 69.48 -25.97
N ASN A 455 30.82 70.01 -24.83
CA ASN A 455 30.17 69.27 -23.74
C ASN A 455 28.88 68.57 -24.15
N SER A 456 28.24 68.93 -25.23
CA SER A 456 27.03 68.34 -25.74
C SER A 456 27.25 67.12 -26.64
N PHE A 457 28.48 66.80 -26.97
CA PHE A 457 28.86 65.66 -27.81
C PHE A 457 29.54 64.60 -26.99
N LYS A 458 28.98 63.36 -26.98
CA LYS A 458 29.50 62.25 -26.18
C LYS A 458 30.77 61.61 -26.77
N ARG A 459 30.79 61.54 -28.12
CA ARG A 459 31.88 60.92 -28.86
C ARG A 459 31.93 61.39 -30.30
N VAL A 460 33.13 61.62 -30.81
CA VAL A 460 33.31 61.94 -32.24
C VAL A 460 34.22 60.89 -32.84
N THR A 461 33.77 60.26 -33.94
CA THR A 461 34.48 59.19 -34.62
C THR A 461 34.67 59.52 -36.07
N ILE A 462 35.86 59.34 -36.60
CA ILE A 462 36.14 59.45 -38.03
C ILE A 462 35.68 58.15 -38.69
N SER A 463 34.63 58.23 -39.51
CA SER A 463 34.07 57.08 -40.24
C SER A 463 34.84 56.77 -41.52
N SER A 464 35.28 57.76 -42.23
CA SER A 464 36.18 57.57 -43.39
C SER A 464 36.95 58.85 -43.72
N THR A 465 38.20 58.66 -44.24
CA THR A 465 39.03 59.72 -44.81
C THR A 465 39.65 59.21 -46.09
N ASN A 466 39.45 59.90 -47.21
CA ASN A 466 39.98 59.51 -48.49
C ASN A 466 40.51 60.75 -49.25
N LYS A 467 41.62 60.58 -49.99
CA LYS A 467 42.17 61.62 -50.83
C LYS A 467 41.31 61.77 -52.11
N ASN A 468 40.87 62.97 -52.42
CA ASN A 468 40.08 63.25 -53.64
C ASN A 468 40.92 62.94 -54.88
N ARG A 469 40.26 62.47 -55.97
CA ARG A 469 40.92 62.07 -57.22
C ARG A 469 41.72 63.22 -57.89
N SER A 470 41.41 64.47 -57.55
CA SER A 470 42.18 65.65 -58.03
C SER A 470 43.46 65.90 -57.23
N GLY A 471 43.74 65.22 -56.14
CA GLY A 471 44.96 65.21 -55.38
C GLY A 471 45.19 66.35 -54.37
N ASN A 472 44.31 67.33 -54.28
CA ASN A 472 44.53 68.55 -53.50
C ASN A 472 43.64 68.70 -52.28
N GLU A 473 42.63 67.75 -52.07
CA GLU A 473 41.67 67.80 -50.94
C GLU A 473 41.48 66.44 -50.30
N ILE A 474 41.22 66.41 -49.01
CA ILE A 474 40.88 65.20 -48.23
C ILE A 474 39.39 65.23 -47.95
N ARG A 475 38.69 64.20 -48.44
CA ARG A 475 37.27 63.96 -48.11
C ARG A 475 37.19 63.22 -46.80
N PHE A 476 36.36 63.72 -45.86
CA PHE A 476 36.15 63.11 -44.57
C PHE A 476 34.68 62.85 -44.27
N GLN A 477 34.43 61.89 -43.41
CA GLN A 477 33.13 61.64 -42.79
C GLN A 477 33.31 61.47 -41.29
N LEU A 478 32.64 62.28 -40.49
CA LEU A 478 32.63 62.23 -39.04
C LEU A 478 31.24 61.82 -38.53
N LYS A 479 31.22 60.97 -37.57
CA LYS A 479 30.04 60.61 -36.78
C LYS A 479 30.18 61.19 -35.38
N VAL A 480 29.25 62.03 -34.98
CA VAL A 480 29.16 62.67 -33.69
C VAL A 480 27.95 62.02 -32.94
N GLU A 481 28.17 61.55 -31.74
CA GLU A 481 27.11 61.07 -30.86
C GLU A 481 26.71 62.21 -29.90
N LEU A 482 25.40 62.45 -29.80
CA LEU A 482 24.80 63.54 -29.02
C LEU A 482 24.48 63.13 -27.58
#